data_7d1fa51991bab3ec891b82f019e66260
#
_entry.id   7d1fa51991bab3ec891b82f019e66260
#
_cell.length_a   1.000
_cell.length_b   1.000
_cell.length_c   1.000
_cell.angle_alpha   90.00
_cell.angle_beta   90.00
_cell.angle_gamma   90.00
#
_symmetry.space_group_name_H-M   'P 1'
#
loop_
_entity.id
_entity.type
_entity.pdbx_description
1 polymer ?
#
loop_
_entity_poly.entity_id
_entity_poly.type
_entity_poly.pdbx_seq_one_letter_code
_entity_poly.pdbx_strand_id
1 'polypeptide(L)'
;MINYSITARAVNPNLFEINQAKTRINQARAEGKTPDPKDEALVGTVVTNYFATAQYTEVMGIEKFARHIADHGTTYSRADIMAILYMAVDCMREQLLEGKKIRLGELGDFSLSLSSKGAETAEKFSSHIYARY
;
A
#
# COMPACT_ATOMS: atom_id res chain seq x y z
N MET A 1 7.30 15.86 15.57
CA MET A 1 6.51 16.28 14.37
C MET A 1 6.88 15.36 13.25
N ILE A 2 5.90 14.84 12.48
CA ILE A 2 6.17 13.98 11.33
C ILE A 2 6.63 14.85 10.16
N ASN A 3 7.78 14.53 9.58
CA ASN A 3 8.24 15.19 8.36
C ASN A 3 7.37 14.74 7.17
N TYR A 4 7.10 15.63 6.25
CA TYR A 4 6.35 15.32 5.05
C TYR A 4 6.94 16.02 3.82
N SER A 5 6.71 15.43 2.66
CA SER A 5 6.91 16.07 1.37
C SER A 5 5.56 16.33 0.70
N ILE A 6 5.53 17.24 -0.24
CA ILE A 6 4.34 17.51 -1.05
C ILE A 6 4.50 16.73 -2.36
N THR A 7 3.52 15.87 -2.65
CA THR A 7 3.50 15.03 -3.85
C THR A 7 2.29 15.39 -4.71
N ALA A 8 2.55 15.72 -5.98
CA ALA A 8 1.51 15.97 -6.97
C ALA A 8 0.91 14.64 -7.46
N ARG A 9 -0.42 14.55 -7.48
CA ARG A 9 -1.14 13.37 -7.98
C ARG A 9 -2.31 13.81 -8.86
N ALA A 10 -2.48 13.13 -9.99
CA ALA A 10 -3.65 13.30 -10.83
C ALA A 10 -4.89 12.70 -10.12
N VAL A 11 -5.99 13.44 -10.11
CA VAL A 11 -7.22 13.10 -9.37
C VAL A 11 -8.43 12.92 -10.28
N ASN A 12 -8.22 12.76 -11.57
CA ASN A 12 -9.31 12.57 -12.53
C ASN A 12 -10.00 11.22 -12.32
N PRO A 13 -11.35 11.14 -12.37
CA PRO A 13 -12.08 9.88 -12.28
C PRO A 13 -11.78 8.94 -13.47
N ASN A 14 -11.44 9.49 -14.64
CA ASN A 14 -11.09 8.76 -15.86
C ASN A 14 -9.57 8.62 -16.06
N LEU A 15 -8.79 8.55 -14.98
CA LEU A 15 -7.32 8.49 -15.03
C LEU A 15 -6.79 7.32 -15.86
N PHE A 16 -7.50 6.20 -15.89
CA PHE A 16 -7.13 5.05 -16.71
C PHE A 16 -7.15 5.37 -18.21
N GLU A 17 -8.20 6.02 -18.69
CA GLU A 17 -8.34 6.44 -20.08
C GLU A 17 -7.27 7.47 -20.47
N ILE A 18 -7.02 8.43 -19.58
CA ILE A 18 -5.97 9.43 -19.75
C ILE A 18 -4.60 8.77 -19.87
N ASN A 19 -4.29 7.77 -19.06
CA ASN A 19 -3.02 7.05 -19.15
C ASN A 19 -2.89 6.24 -20.45
N GLN A 20 -3.98 5.63 -20.92
CA GLN A 20 -3.99 5.00 -22.25
C GLN A 20 -3.76 6.00 -23.38
N ALA A 21 -4.41 7.16 -23.32
CA ALA A 21 -4.19 8.24 -24.30
C ALA A 21 -2.71 8.70 -24.32
N LYS A 22 -2.10 8.89 -23.16
CA LYS A 22 -0.65 9.19 -23.05
C LYS A 22 0.22 8.13 -23.72
N THR A 23 -0.10 6.85 -23.53
CA THR A 23 0.63 5.74 -24.14
C THR A 23 0.52 5.80 -25.67
N ARG A 24 -0.70 6.01 -26.23
CA ARG A 24 -0.92 6.13 -27.67
C ARG A 24 -0.20 7.34 -28.26
N ILE A 25 -0.21 8.49 -27.59
CA ILE A 25 0.53 9.69 -27.99
C ILE A 25 2.04 9.40 -28.07
N ASN A 26 2.60 8.76 -27.04
CA ASN A 26 4.01 8.45 -27.01
C ASN A 26 4.41 7.46 -28.11
N GLN A 27 3.57 6.46 -28.38
CA GLN A 27 3.78 5.51 -29.45
C GLN A 27 3.71 6.18 -30.83
N ALA A 28 2.72 7.01 -31.08
CA ALA A 28 2.60 7.76 -32.34
C ALA A 28 3.83 8.65 -32.58
N ARG A 29 4.31 9.35 -31.54
CA ARG A 29 5.53 10.17 -31.63
C ARG A 29 6.78 9.34 -31.91
N ALA A 30 6.92 8.18 -31.28
CA ALA A 30 8.03 7.25 -31.53
C ALA A 30 8.04 6.70 -32.96
N GLU A 31 6.85 6.56 -33.58
CA GLU A 31 6.67 6.12 -34.98
C GLU A 31 6.75 7.29 -35.99
N GLY A 32 7.03 8.52 -35.55
CA GLY A 32 7.06 9.70 -36.39
C GLY A 32 5.69 10.14 -36.93
N LYS A 33 4.60 9.68 -36.29
CA LYS A 33 3.21 10.01 -36.64
C LYS A 33 2.68 11.16 -35.78
N THR A 34 1.71 11.91 -36.30
CA THR A 34 1.00 12.92 -35.52
C THR A 34 0.03 12.22 -34.56
N PRO A 35 0.05 12.53 -33.24
CA PRO A 35 -0.93 12.00 -32.29
C PRO A 35 -2.37 12.39 -32.63
N ASP A 36 -3.33 11.56 -32.18
CA ASP A 36 -4.77 11.89 -32.32
C ASP A 36 -5.11 13.12 -31.47
N PRO A 37 -5.72 14.17 -32.08
CA PRO A 37 -6.14 15.35 -31.35
C PRO A 37 -7.08 15.07 -30.17
N LYS A 38 -7.87 13.99 -30.23
CA LYS A 38 -8.74 13.56 -29.14
C LYS A 38 -7.95 13.08 -27.92
N ASP A 39 -6.87 12.34 -28.16
CA ASP A 39 -5.98 11.88 -27.08
C ASP A 39 -5.23 13.07 -26.45
N GLU A 40 -4.79 14.04 -27.24
CA GLU A 40 -4.14 15.26 -26.74
C GLU A 40 -5.14 16.10 -25.92
N ALA A 41 -6.38 16.26 -26.39
CA ALA A 41 -7.42 16.96 -25.65
C ALA A 41 -7.73 16.25 -24.31
N LEU A 42 -7.82 14.92 -24.32
CA LEU A 42 -8.09 14.14 -23.10
C LEU A 42 -6.94 14.27 -22.08
N VAL A 43 -5.71 14.21 -22.53
CA VAL A 43 -4.53 14.41 -21.65
C VAL A 43 -4.49 15.83 -21.10
N GLY A 44 -4.95 16.83 -21.87
CA GLY A 44 -5.09 18.22 -21.42
C GLY A 44 -6.08 18.42 -20.27
N THR A 45 -6.98 17.47 -20.01
CA THR A 45 -7.96 17.55 -18.90
C THR A 45 -7.40 17.11 -17.55
N VAL A 46 -6.12 16.78 -17.42
CA VAL A 46 -5.54 16.30 -16.16
C VAL A 46 -5.61 17.39 -15.08
N VAL A 47 -6.33 17.05 -14.01
CA VAL A 47 -6.38 17.84 -12.78
C VAL A 47 -5.37 17.26 -11.79
N THR A 48 -4.47 18.11 -11.30
CA THR A 48 -3.43 17.70 -10.35
C THR A 48 -3.67 18.37 -9.01
N ASN A 49 -3.79 17.57 -7.96
CA ASN A 49 -3.82 18.04 -6.58
C ASN A 49 -2.52 17.67 -5.87
N TYR A 50 -2.21 18.43 -4.83
CA TYR A 50 -1.01 18.24 -4.02
C TYR A 50 -1.39 17.62 -2.68
N PHE A 51 -0.69 16.55 -2.31
CA PHE A 51 -0.95 15.78 -1.10
C PHE A 51 0.31 15.72 -0.24
N ALA A 52 0.13 15.85 1.08
CA ALA A 52 1.21 15.57 2.01
C ALA A 52 1.49 14.06 2.05
N THR A 53 2.76 13.71 1.90
CA THR A 53 3.24 12.32 1.99
C THR A 53 4.26 12.25 3.11
N ALA A 54 4.00 11.39 4.12
CA ALA A 54 4.91 11.21 5.24
C ALA A 54 6.30 10.77 4.76
N GLN A 55 7.34 11.36 5.36
CA GLN A 55 8.72 10.99 5.11
C GLN A 55 9.25 10.20 6.29
N TYR A 56 9.83 9.06 6.01
CA TYR A 56 10.46 8.23 7.02
C TYR A 56 11.92 8.65 7.19
N THR A 57 12.35 8.82 8.43
CA THR A 57 13.76 9.11 8.75
C THR A 57 14.59 7.85 8.72
N GLU A 58 14.02 6.72 9.18
CA GLU A 58 14.66 5.42 9.13
C GLU A 58 13.62 4.28 9.21
N VAL A 59 14.06 3.08 8.88
CA VAL A 59 13.31 1.84 9.13
C VAL A 59 13.85 1.19 10.39
N MET A 60 13.03 1.12 11.44
CA MET A 60 13.38 0.50 12.70
C MET A 60 12.99 -0.98 12.69
N GLY A 61 13.97 -1.89 12.61
CA GLY A 61 13.73 -3.32 12.73
C GLY A 61 13.54 -3.76 14.18
N ILE A 62 13.16 -5.03 14.39
CA ILE A 62 12.86 -5.61 15.71
C ILE A 62 14.04 -5.47 16.68
N GLU A 63 15.28 -5.65 16.20
CA GLU A 63 16.49 -5.52 17.04
C GLU A 63 16.67 -4.10 17.60
N LYS A 64 16.52 -3.08 16.74
CA LYS A 64 16.58 -1.68 17.17
C LYS A 64 15.43 -1.33 18.10
N PHE A 65 14.24 -1.84 17.81
CA PHE A 65 13.06 -1.61 18.62
C PHE A 65 13.18 -2.27 19.99
N ALA A 66 13.68 -3.52 20.06
CA ALA A 66 13.97 -4.19 21.33
C ALA A 66 15.01 -3.46 22.18
N ARG A 67 16.05 -2.90 21.55
CA ARG A 67 17.01 -2.05 22.25
C ARG A 67 16.34 -0.80 22.82
N HIS A 68 15.57 -0.11 22.01
CA HIS A 68 14.83 1.08 22.44
C HIS A 68 13.93 0.80 23.65
N ILE A 69 13.20 -0.34 23.65
CA ILE A 69 12.38 -0.76 24.79
C ILE A 69 13.25 -1.02 26.03
N ALA A 70 14.38 -1.72 25.86
CA ALA A 70 15.29 -2.00 26.98
C ALA A 70 15.85 -0.72 27.62
N ASP A 71 16.12 0.30 26.80
CA ASP A 71 16.66 1.60 27.26
C ASP A 71 15.64 2.40 28.11
N HIS A 72 14.34 2.05 28.10
CA HIS A 72 13.31 2.62 28.99
C HIS A 72 13.38 2.10 30.44
N GLY A 73 14.40 1.32 30.82
CA GLY A 73 14.61 0.89 32.20
C GLY A 73 13.78 -0.32 32.63
N THR A 74 13.51 -1.24 31.71
CA THR A 74 12.86 -2.52 32.01
C THR A 74 13.81 -3.50 32.69
N THR A 75 13.28 -4.46 33.46
CA THR A 75 14.01 -5.57 34.05
C THR A 75 14.38 -6.66 33.02
N TYR A 76 13.75 -6.62 31.83
CA TYR A 76 14.02 -7.59 30.77
C TYR A 76 15.24 -7.19 29.96
N SER A 77 16.08 -8.17 29.61
CA SER A 77 17.19 -7.93 28.71
C SER A 77 16.73 -7.66 27.28
N ARG A 78 17.57 -7.02 26.48
CA ARG A 78 17.30 -6.83 25.04
C ARG A 78 16.99 -8.15 24.33
N ALA A 79 17.67 -9.24 24.72
CA ALA A 79 17.46 -10.55 24.13
C ALA A 79 16.08 -11.12 24.46
N ASP A 80 15.61 -10.96 25.69
CA ASP A 80 14.28 -11.39 26.12
C ASP A 80 13.19 -10.63 25.36
N ILE A 81 13.34 -9.30 25.28
CA ILE A 81 12.40 -8.45 24.55
C ILE A 81 12.35 -8.83 23.06
N MET A 82 13.52 -9.07 22.45
CA MET A 82 13.61 -9.49 21.06
C MET A 82 12.92 -10.83 20.81
N ALA A 83 13.13 -11.82 21.71
CA ALA A 83 12.49 -13.12 21.63
C ALA A 83 10.97 -13.01 21.74
N ILE A 84 10.45 -12.20 22.69
CA ILE A 84 9.01 -11.94 22.86
C ILE A 84 8.43 -11.29 21.61
N LEU A 85 9.10 -10.30 21.04
CA LEU A 85 8.62 -9.62 19.83
C LEU A 85 8.56 -10.56 18.62
N TYR A 86 9.55 -11.43 18.43
CA TYR A 86 9.51 -12.44 17.36
C TYR A 86 8.35 -13.42 17.57
N MET A 87 8.19 -13.95 18.78
CA MET A 87 7.05 -14.83 19.09
C MET A 87 5.70 -14.12 18.86
N ALA A 88 5.59 -12.85 19.25
CA ALA A 88 4.37 -12.08 19.04
C ALA A 88 4.03 -11.94 17.55
N VAL A 89 5.03 -11.64 16.70
CA VAL A 89 4.85 -11.53 15.24
C VAL A 89 4.41 -12.87 14.65
N ASP A 90 5.04 -13.99 15.05
CA ASP A 90 4.70 -15.32 14.55
C ASP A 90 3.30 -15.73 14.97
N CYS A 91 2.94 -15.56 16.26
CA CYS A 91 1.59 -15.82 16.74
C CYS A 91 0.53 -14.95 16.07
N MET A 92 0.84 -13.66 15.85
CA MET A 92 -0.06 -12.78 15.13
C MET A 92 -0.31 -13.28 13.71
N ARG A 93 0.75 -13.65 13.00
CA ARG A 93 0.64 -14.20 11.64
C ARG A 93 -0.24 -15.44 11.61
N GLU A 94 -0.05 -16.38 12.53
CA GLU A 94 -0.87 -17.59 12.65
C GLU A 94 -2.35 -17.24 12.85
N GLN A 95 -2.66 -16.40 13.84
CA GLN A 95 -4.04 -16.03 14.15
C GLN A 95 -4.73 -15.23 13.04
N LEU A 96 -3.97 -14.37 12.33
CA LEU A 96 -4.49 -13.65 11.17
C LEU A 96 -4.81 -14.60 10.00
N LEU A 97 -3.98 -15.64 9.76
CA LEU A 97 -4.24 -16.65 8.73
C LEU A 97 -5.45 -17.53 9.06
N GLU A 98 -5.78 -17.70 10.34
CA GLU A 98 -7.04 -18.34 10.79
C GLU A 98 -8.28 -17.43 10.61
N GLY A 99 -8.12 -16.22 10.05
CA GLY A 99 -9.21 -15.28 9.80
C GLY A 99 -9.60 -14.44 11.01
N LYS A 100 -8.79 -14.42 12.07
CA LYS A 100 -9.05 -13.59 13.25
C LYS A 100 -8.59 -12.16 13.04
N LYS A 101 -9.20 -11.24 13.77
CA LYS A 101 -8.75 -9.85 13.91
C LYS A 101 -8.04 -9.71 15.25
N ILE A 102 -6.86 -9.10 15.24
CA ILE A 102 -6.05 -8.87 16.44
C ILE A 102 -6.06 -7.39 16.77
N ARG A 103 -6.45 -7.07 18.00
CA ARG A 103 -6.39 -5.71 18.54
C ARG A 103 -5.19 -5.55 19.45
N LEU A 104 -4.29 -4.63 19.11
CA LEU A 104 -3.13 -4.26 19.91
C LEU A 104 -3.33 -2.92 20.59
N GLY A 105 -4.26 -2.88 21.53
CA GLY A 105 -4.56 -1.67 22.31
C GLY A 105 -4.82 -0.46 21.42
N GLU A 106 -4.15 0.64 21.70
CA GLU A 106 -4.26 1.89 20.93
C GLU A 106 -3.49 1.88 19.61
N LEU A 107 -2.62 0.89 19.36
CA LEU A 107 -1.89 0.77 18.10
C LEU A 107 -2.84 0.49 16.93
N GLY A 108 -3.92 -0.25 17.18
CA GLY A 108 -4.96 -0.50 16.21
C GLY A 108 -5.35 -1.97 16.05
N ASP A 109 -6.19 -2.21 15.05
CA ASP A 109 -6.70 -3.52 14.68
C ASP A 109 -5.99 -4.04 13.43
N PHE A 110 -5.49 -5.28 13.51
CA PHE A 110 -4.85 -5.98 12.40
C PHE A 110 -5.78 -7.08 11.88
N SER A 111 -6.03 -7.10 10.58
CA SER A 111 -6.84 -8.13 9.93
C SER A 111 -6.34 -8.35 8.50
N LEU A 112 -6.53 -9.57 7.99
CA LEU A 112 -6.31 -9.83 6.57
C LEU A 112 -7.49 -9.31 5.75
N SER A 113 -7.20 -8.72 4.61
CA SER A 113 -8.20 -8.35 3.61
C SER A 113 -8.02 -9.19 2.34
N LEU A 114 -9.12 -9.53 1.71
CA LEU A 114 -9.13 -10.22 0.43
C LEU A 114 -9.35 -9.22 -0.69
N SER A 115 -8.56 -9.33 -1.75
CA SER A 115 -8.80 -8.64 -3.01
C SER A 115 -9.31 -9.64 -4.05
N SER A 116 -10.39 -9.32 -4.72
CA SER A 116 -10.92 -10.19 -5.76
C SER A 116 -11.35 -9.40 -7.00
N LYS A 117 -11.30 -10.07 -8.15
CA LYS A 117 -12.04 -9.61 -9.33
C LYS A 117 -13.50 -10.02 -9.17
N GLY A 118 -14.43 -9.13 -9.45
CA GLY A 118 -15.85 -9.44 -9.42
C GLY A 118 -16.20 -10.52 -10.45
N ALA A 119 -17.07 -11.47 -10.08
CA ALA A 119 -17.75 -12.37 -11.01
C ALA A 119 -19.15 -11.84 -11.31
N GLU A 120 -19.72 -12.16 -12.47
CA GLU A 120 -21.06 -11.71 -12.88
C GLU A 120 -22.17 -12.25 -11.96
N THR A 121 -21.99 -13.48 -11.44
CA THR A 121 -22.91 -14.12 -10.50
C THR A 121 -22.13 -14.82 -9.39
N ALA A 122 -22.78 -15.04 -8.23
CA ALA A 122 -22.16 -15.74 -7.10
C ALA A 122 -21.73 -17.18 -7.46
N GLU A 123 -22.50 -17.85 -8.32
CA GLU A 123 -22.24 -19.23 -8.77
C GLU A 123 -21.00 -19.33 -9.65
N LYS A 124 -20.68 -18.25 -10.40
CA LYS A 124 -19.48 -18.16 -11.24
C LYS A 124 -18.22 -17.77 -10.44
N PHE A 125 -18.36 -17.38 -9.18
CA PHE A 125 -17.22 -17.00 -8.35
C PHE A 125 -16.40 -18.24 -7.96
N SER A 126 -15.11 -18.23 -8.30
CA SER A 126 -14.13 -19.23 -7.87
C SER A 126 -12.98 -18.53 -7.16
N SER A 127 -12.66 -18.96 -5.94
CA SER A 127 -11.55 -18.39 -5.16
C SER A 127 -10.20 -18.52 -5.87
N HIS A 128 -9.98 -19.58 -6.65
CA HIS A 128 -8.74 -19.77 -7.40
C HIS A 128 -8.54 -18.76 -8.54
N ILE A 129 -9.63 -18.23 -9.10
CA ILE A 129 -9.59 -17.34 -10.26
C ILE A 129 -9.71 -15.89 -9.83
N TYR A 130 -10.53 -15.61 -8.82
CA TYR A 130 -10.96 -14.26 -8.49
C TYR A 130 -10.40 -13.70 -7.18
N ALA A 131 -9.97 -14.55 -6.23
CA ALA A 131 -9.41 -14.09 -4.96
C ALA A 131 -7.87 -14.06 -4.98
N ARG A 132 -7.30 -13.02 -4.37
CA ARG A 132 -5.86 -12.89 -4.08
C ARG A 132 -5.70 -12.50 -2.61
N TYR A 133 -4.73 -13.13 -1.96
CA TYR A 133 -4.36 -12.86 -0.56
C TYR A 133 -3.23 -11.85 -0.50
#